data_d36b9402f72290f84d8d034eef6a091e
#
_entry.id   d36b9402f72290f84d8d034eef6a091e
#
_cell.length_a   1.000
_cell.length_b   1.000
_cell.length_c   1.000
_cell.angle_alpha   90.00
_cell.angle_beta   90.00
_cell.angle_gamma   90.00
#
_symmetry.space_group_name_H-M   'P 1'
#
loop_
_entity.id
_entity.type
_entity.pdbx_description
1 polymer ?
#
loop_
_entity_poly.entity_id
_entity_poly.type
_entity_poly.pdbx_seq_one_letter_code
_entity_poly.pdbx_strand_id
1 'polypeptide(L)'
;MSWGLMSRPKLVPPCSGWQEDLPRPDEMVTVIPALGFNAPNHQDEIYLELPRAAALIRGLLVWFALVSSFILAEMLWVYLSSTRTLWREESLIFGSLAVFGIWLILIFWKFDVAPPRDQPLRFSRARQRLYAYNFKFRWWNPFERWWVEPVAYDWSQVRAERWLKRGGTMDGVVIKGGVVLSIVKPGTNE
;
A
#
# COMPACT_ATOMS: atom_id res chain seq x y z
N MET A 1 33.53 -13.23 16.03
CA MET A 1 32.07 -13.06 15.78
C MET A 1 31.37 -13.01 17.13
N SER A 2 31.15 -11.82 17.69
CA SER A 2 30.44 -11.66 18.96
C SER A 2 28.94 -11.82 18.66
N TRP A 3 28.33 -12.85 19.17
CA TRP A 3 26.88 -12.99 19.20
C TRP A 3 26.36 -11.86 20.11
N GLY A 4 25.90 -10.78 19.48
CA GLY A 4 25.34 -9.65 20.20
C GLY A 4 24.22 -10.12 21.10
N LEU A 5 24.27 -9.66 22.35
CA LEU A 5 23.18 -9.75 23.32
C LEU A 5 21.87 -9.47 22.58
N MET A 6 20.92 -10.43 22.64
CA MET A 6 19.59 -10.26 22.08
C MET A 6 18.99 -8.99 22.71
N SER A 7 19.02 -7.89 21.95
CA SER A 7 18.38 -6.65 22.38
C SER A 7 16.89 -6.92 22.47
N ARG A 8 16.26 -6.49 23.56
CA ARG A 8 14.81 -6.58 23.67
C ARG A 8 14.18 -5.43 22.84
N PRO A 9 13.05 -5.69 22.17
CA PRO A 9 12.37 -4.62 21.43
C PRO A 9 11.98 -3.48 22.38
N LYS A 10 12.22 -2.25 21.96
CA LYS A 10 11.86 -1.03 22.71
C LYS A 10 10.40 -0.67 22.53
N LEU A 11 9.78 -1.06 21.41
CA LEU A 11 8.35 -0.85 21.15
C LEU A 11 7.50 -2.01 21.65
N VAL A 12 6.29 -1.69 22.13
CA VAL A 12 5.32 -2.67 22.60
C VAL A 12 3.96 -2.36 21.92
N PRO A 13 3.45 -3.25 21.06
CA PRO A 13 4.10 -4.47 20.56
C PRO A 13 5.16 -4.19 19.49
N PRO A 14 6.20 -5.03 19.35
CA PRO A 14 7.19 -4.90 18.30
C PRO A 14 6.59 -5.27 16.92
N CYS A 15 7.24 -4.85 15.85
CA CYS A 15 6.81 -5.22 14.50
C CYS A 15 6.91 -6.73 14.27
N SER A 16 6.01 -7.27 13.43
CA SER A 16 6.02 -8.71 13.11
C SER A 16 7.29 -9.10 12.35
N GLY A 17 8.08 -10.03 12.93
CA GLY A 17 9.37 -10.44 12.38
C GLY A 17 10.53 -9.54 12.85
N TRP A 18 10.34 -8.81 13.94
CA TRP A 18 11.35 -7.94 14.53
C TRP A 18 12.71 -8.62 14.66
N GLN A 19 13.77 -7.88 14.36
CA GLN A 19 15.16 -8.30 14.50
C GLN A 19 15.93 -7.37 15.41
N GLU A 20 15.83 -6.06 15.17
CA GLU A 20 16.54 -5.03 15.93
C GLU A 20 15.85 -3.68 15.81
N ASP A 21 16.04 -2.85 16.83
CA ASP A 21 15.67 -1.44 16.77
C ASP A 21 16.79 -0.65 16.14
N LEU A 22 16.46 0.19 15.17
CA LEU A 22 17.41 1.09 14.53
C LEU A 22 17.66 2.31 15.42
N PRO A 23 18.82 2.98 15.27
CA PRO A 23 19.14 4.19 16.02
C PRO A 23 18.07 5.27 15.86
N ARG A 24 17.90 6.07 16.88
CA ARG A 24 17.00 7.21 16.84
C ARG A 24 17.53 8.29 15.88
N PRO A 25 16.65 9.15 15.36
CA PRO A 25 17.07 10.22 14.45
C PRO A 25 18.08 11.23 15.04
N ASP A 26 18.14 11.32 16.38
CA ASP A 26 19.05 12.16 17.15
C ASP A 26 20.39 11.48 17.52
N GLU A 27 20.48 10.15 17.33
CA GLU A 27 21.69 9.40 17.59
C GLU A 27 22.69 9.52 16.42
N MET A 28 23.95 9.80 16.71
CA MET A 28 25.00 9.77 15.70
C MET A 28 25.28 8.35 15.24
N VAL A 29 25.17 8.15 13.94
CA VAL A 29 25.46 6.85 13.30
C VAL A 29 26.66 6.97 12.42
N THR A 30 27.64 6.11 12.62
CA THR A 30 28.90 6.08 11.85
C THR A 30 28.83 5.21 10.58
N VAL A 31 27.62 4.71 10.24
CA VAL A 31 27.42 3.84 9.10
C VAL A 31 27.24 4.67 7.82
N ILE A 32 27.95 4.29 6.77
CA ILE A 32 27.76 4.88 5.44
C ILE A 32 26.34 4.50 4.94
N PRO A 33 25.48 5.48 4.66
CA PRO A 33 24.15 5.19 4.19
C PRO A 33 24.16 4.52 2.82
N ALA A 34 23.48 3.38 2.71
CA ALA A 34 23.28 2.68 1.45
C ALA A 34 21.79 2.50 1.20
N LEU A 35 21.27 3.06 0.14
CA LEU A 35 19.86 3.00 -0.23
C LEU A 35 19.46 1.69 -0.94
N GLY A 36 20.43 0.80 -1.18
CA GLY A 36 20.20 -0.47 -1.86
C GLY A 36 19.66 -0.27 -3.28
N PHE A 37 18.64 -1.03 -3.64
CA PHE A 37 18.03 -0.97 -4.98
C PHE A 37 16.96 0.13 -5.12
N ASN A 38 16.57 0.79 -4.04
CA ASN A 38 15.56 1.83 -4.06
C ASN A 38 16.23 3.21 -4.13
N ALA A 39 16.29 3.76 -5.33
CA ALA A 39 16.71 5.14 -5.48
C ALA A 39 15.71 6.10 -4.82
N PRO A 40 16.17 7.14 -4.12
CA PRO A 40 15.27 8.17 -3.61
C PRO A 40 14.67 8.96 -4.77
N ASN A 41 13.43 9.44 -4.59
CA ASN A 41 12.83 10.36 -5.56
C ASN A 41 13.55 11.70 -5.58
N HIS A 42 14.02 12.13 -4.41
CA HIS A 42 14.79 13.35 -4.25
C HIS A 42 15.72 13.24 -3.03
N GLN A 43 16.92 13.78 -3.14
CA GLN A 43 17.89 13.86 -2.06
C GLN A 43 18.69 15.15 -2.15
N ASP A 44 18.55 15.99 -1.14
CA ASP A 44 19.37 17.19 -0.95
C ASP A 44 19.73 17.38 0.54
N GLU A 45 20.35 18.50 0.88
CA GLU A 45 20.70 18.84 2.27
C GLU A 45 19.47 19.16 3.14
N ILE A 46 18.36 19.56 2.51
CA ILE A 46 17.15 20.02 3.19
C ILE A 46 16.21 18.86 3.47
N TYR A 47 15.99 17.98 2.48
CA TYR A 47 15.10 16.85 2.64
C TYR A 47 15.48 15.63 1.79
N LEU A 48 15.04 14.47 2.25
CA LEU A 48 15.13 13.19 1.56
C LEU A 48 13.70 12.71 1.28
N GLU A 49 13.44 12.30 0.04
CA GLU A 49 12.15 11.73 -0.35
C GLU A 49 12.31 10.29 -0.82
N LEU A 50 11.67 9.36 -0.12
CA LEU A 50 11.70 7.94 -0.44
C LEU A 50 10.34 7.47 -0.97
N PRO A 51 10.30 6.67 -2.04
CA PRO A 51 9.09 6.03 -2.50
C PRO A 51 8.63 4.99 -1.47
N ARG A 52 7.34 4.98 -1.12
CA ARG A 52 6.75 4.02 -0.19
C ARG A 52 5.90 2.98 -0.88
N ALA A 53 5.22 3.36 -1.94
CA ALA A 53 4.31 2.47 -2.62
C ALA A 53 5.09 1.43 -3.42
N ALA A 54 4.89 0.16 -3.07
CA ALA A 54 5.15 -0.91 -4.03
C ALA A 54 4.25 -0.64 -5.24
N ALA A 55 4.84 -0.42 -6.39
CA ALA A 55 4.10 -0.25 -7.62
C ALA A 55 3.27 -1.51 -7.85
N LEU A 56 2.00 -1.50 -7.45
CA LEU A 56 1.01 -2.39 -8.02
C LEU A 56 1.12 -2.22 -9.54
N ILE A 57 1.15 -3.32 -10.26
CA ILE A 57 1.24 -3.32 -11.72
C ILE A 57 0.03 -2.52 -12.23
N ARG A 58 0.25 -1.24 -12.49
CA ARG A 58 -0.78 -0.37 -13.03
C ARG A 58 -1.20 -0.87 -14.41
N GLY A 59 -2.46 -0.74 -14.70
CA GLY A 59 -3.05 -1.23 -15.93
C GLY A 59 -3.61 -2.63 -15.82
N LEU A 60 -3.20 -3.44 -14.84
CA LEU A 60 -3.73 -4.80 -14.69
C LEU A 60 -5.24 -4.80 -14.39
N LEU A 61 -5.67 -3.95 -13.45
CA LEU A 61 -7.09 -3.84 -13.11
C LEU A 61 -7.92 -3.18 -14.22
N VAL A 62 -7.33 -2.28 -15.00
CA VAL A 62 -7.96 -1.73 -16.22
C VAL A 62 -8.18 -2.84 -17.24
N TRP A 63 -7.23 -3.74 -17.45
CA TRP A 63 -7.42 -4.91 -18.31
C TRP A 63 -8.55 -5.80 -17.82
N PHE A 64 -8.63 -6.09 -16.52
CA PHE A 64 -9.76 -6.83 -15.96
C PHE A 64 -11.09 -6.10 -16.16
N ALA A 65 -11.13 -4.79 -15.99
CA ALA A 65 -12.31 -3.98 -16.24
C ALA A 65 -12.75 -4.05 -17.72
N LEU A 66 -11.81 -3.97 -18.66
CA LEU A 66 -12.08 -4.07 -20.11
C LEU A 66 -12.63 -5.45 -20.49
N VAL A 67 -11.98 -6.53 -20.03
CA VAL A 67 -12.45 -7.90 -20.29
C VAL A 67 -13.83 -8.12 -19.70
N SER A 68 -14.06 -7.68 -18.47
CA SER A 68 -15.36 -7.78 -17.80
C SER A 68 -16.43 -6.97 -18.53
N SER A 69 -16.08 -5.80 -19.07
CA SER A 69 -17.01 -4.98 -19.88
C SER A 69 -17.41 -5.69 -21.16
N PHE A 70 -16.47 -6.35 -21.83
CA PHE A 70 -16.74 -7.13 -23.03
C PHE A 70 -17.67 -8.31 -22.72
N ILE A 71 -17.38 -9.08 -21.68
CA ILE A 71 -18.24 -10.20 -21.24
C ILE A 71 -19.66 -9.71 -20.90
N LEU A 72 -19.76 -8.58 -20.20
CA LEU A 72 -21.06 -8.01 -19.86
C LEU A 72 -21.83 -7.56 -21.10
N ALA A 73 -21.16 -6.95 -22.09
CA ALA A 73 -21.75 -6.54 -23.35
C ALA A 73 -22.27 -7.73 -24.13
N GLU A 74 -21.51 -8.83 -24.21
CA GLU A 74 -21.94 -10.07 -24.86
C GLU A 74 -23.15 -10.69 -24.14
N MET A 75 -23.11 -10.74 -22.82
CA MET A 75 -24.26 -11.23 -22.04
C MET A 75 -25.53 -10.42 -22.29
N LEU A 76 -25.41 -9.09 -22.32
CA LEU A 76 -26.54 -8.19 -22.62
C LEU A 76 -27.03 -8.36 -24.04
N TRP A 77 -26.13 -8.52 -25.00
CA TRP A 77 -26.47 -8.77 -26.40
C TRP A 77 -27.27 -10.06 -26.56
N VAL A 78 -26.80 -11.18 -25.98
CA VAL A 78 -27.50 -12.46 -26.01
C VAL A 78 -28.86 -12.36 -25.34
N TYR A 79 -28.96 -11.65 -24.22
CA TYR A 79 -30.21 -11.42 -23.52
C TYR A 79 -31.22 -10.62 -24.37
N LEU A 80 -30.77 -9.51 -24.98
CA LEU A 80 -31.65 -8.64 -25.79
C LEU A 80 -32.03 -9.26 -27.15
N SER A 81 -31.16 -10.10 -27.73
CA SER A 81 -31.43 -10.79 -28.99
C SER A 81 -32.24 -12.06 -28.83
N SER A 82 -32.43 -12.54 -27.61
CA SER A 82 -33.23 -13.73 -27.33
C SER A 82 -34.70 -13.43 -27.64
N THR A 83 -35.28 -14.21 -28.56
CA THR A 83 -36.70 -14.14 -28.88
C THR A 83 -37.61 -14.86 -27.85
N ARG A 84 -36.99 -15.50 -26.85
CA ARG A 84 -37.70 -16.15 -25.78
C ARG A 84 -38.23 -15.13 -24.79
N THR A 85 -39.49 -15.21 -24.46
CA THR A 85 -40.07 -14.55 -23.28
C THR A 85 -39.45 -15.17 -22.04
N LEU A 86 -38.45 -14.47 -21.50
CA LEU A 86 -37.82 -14.91 -20.24
C LEU A 86 -38.83 -14.82 -19.09
N TRP A 87 -38.80 -15.81 -18.24
CA TRP A 87 -39.59 -15.77 -17.00
C TRP A 87 -39.14 -14.57 -16.17
N ARG A 88 -40.06 -14.01 -15.42
CA ARG A 88 -39.77 -12.83 -14.58
C ARG A 88 -38.55 -13.03 -13.65
N GLU A 89 -38.37 -14.22 -13.14
CA GLU A 89 -37.27 -14.60 -12.28
C GLU A 89 -35.91 -14.55 -13.01
N GLU A 90 -35.86 -15.08 -14.22
CA GLU A 90 -34.67 -15.02 -15.06
C GLU A 90 -34.25 -13.57 -15.37
N SER A 91 -35.25 -12.73 -15.67
CA SER A 91 -35.03 -11.29 -15.94
C SER A 91 -34.44 -10.57 -14.73
N LEU A 92 -34.89 -10.90 -13.51
CA LEU A 92 -34.39 -10.33 -12.27
C LEU A 92 -32.90 -10.77 -12.01
N ILE A 93 -32.61 -12.05 -12.27
CA ILE A 93 -31.27 -12.59 -12.11
C ILE A 93 -30.30 -11.90 -13.08
N PHE A 94 -30.63 -11.83 -14.38
CA PHE A 94 -29.79 -11.16 -15.36
C PHE A 94 -29.62 -9.67 -15.07
N GLY A 95 -30.68 -8.99 -14.67
CA GLY A 95 -30.63 -7.58 -14.27
C GLY A 95 -29.71 -7.34 -13.08
N SER A 96 -29.82 -8.17 -12.04
CA SER A 96 -28.96 -8.05 -10.85
C SER A 96 -27.49 -8.34 -11.16
N LEU A 97 -27.19 -9.34 -11.99
CA LEU A 97 -25.83 -9.64 -12.46
C LEU A 97 -25.25 -8.49 -13.29
N ALA A 98 -26.05 -7.87 -14.15
CA ALA A 98 -25.63 -6.73 -14.94
C ALA A 98 -25.26 -5.52 -14.05
N VAL A 99 -26.09 -5.18 -13.08
CA VAL A 99 -25.81 -4.10 -12.12
C VAL A 99 -24.57 -4.39 -11.30
N PHE A 100 -24.42 -5.61 -10.80
CA PHE A 100 -23.22 -6.02 -10.07
C PHE A 100 -21.96 -5.98 -10.93
N GLY A 101 -22.05 -6.42 -12.18
CA GLY A 101 -20.96 -6.38 -13.15
C GLY A 101 -20.50 -4.94 -13.44
N ILE A 102 -21.43 -4.03 -13.67
CA ILE A 102 -21.13 -2.60 -13.86
C ILE A 102 -20.43 -2.04 -12.61
N TRP A 103 -20.91 -2.34 -11.43
CA TRP A 103 -20.31 -1.89 -10.18
C TRP A 103 -18.88 -2.40 -10.01
N LEU A 104 -18.59 -3.68 -10.32
CA LEU A 104 -17.23 -4.22 -10.31
C LEU A 104 -16.31 -3.54 -11.31
N ILE A 105 -16.78 -3.30 -12.53
CA ILE A 105 -16.01 -2.61 -13.57
C ILE A 105 -15.60 -1.21 -13.09
N LEU A 106 -16.55 -0.46 -12.52
CA LEU A 106 -16.28 0.87 -11.97
C LEU A 106 -15.25 0.83 -10.83
N ILE A 107 -15.34 -0.18 -9.96
CA ILE A 107 -14.37 -0.36 -8.88
C ILE A 107 -12.97 -0.66 -9.43
N PHE A 108 -12.82 -1.63 -10.32
CA PHE A 108 -11.53 -1.99 -10.89
C PHE A 108 -10.88 -0.81 -11.63
N TRP A 109 -11.66 -0.11 -12.43
CA TRP A 109 -11.21 1.11 -13.09
C TRP A 109 -10.71 2.14 -12.07
N LYS A 110 -11.47 2.39 -11.03
CA LYS A 110 -11.13 3.39 -10.02
C LYS A 110 -9.92 2.99 -9.20
N PHE A 111 -9.75 1.72 -8.85
CA PHE A 111 -8.59 1.22 -8.14
C PHE A 111 -7.28 1.38 -8.91
N ASP A 112 -7.34 1.39 -10.23
CA ASP A 112 -6.15 1.55 -11.05
C ASP A 112 -5.82 3.02 -11.32
N VAL A 113 -6.85 3.84 -11.55
CA VAL A 113 -6.69 5.25 -11.98
C VAL A 113 -6.56 6.21 -10.79
N ALA A 114 -7.33 5.99 -9.71
CA ALA A 114 -7.42 6.96 -8.61
C ALA A 114 -6.21 7.02 -7.66
N PRO A 115 -5.50 5.92 -7.33
CA PRO A 115 -4.35 6.00 -6.45
C PRO A 115 -3.23 6.85 -7.05
N PRO A 116 -2.55 7.69 -6.27
CA PRO A 116 -1.38 8.41 -6.74
C PRO A 116 -0.28 7.42 -7.13
N ARG A 117 0.56 7.80 -8.10
CA ARG A 117 1.69 6.96 -8.56
C ARG A 117 2.64 6.64 -7.45
N ASP A 118 2.80 7.60 -6.54
CA ASP A 118 3.70 7.51 -5.44
C ASP A 118 3.04 8.03 -4.17
N GLN A 119 3.42 7.47 -3.04
CA GLN A 119 3.02 7.93 -1.72
C GLN A 119 4.30 8.20 -0.92
N PRO A 120 5.06 9.25 -1.27
CA PRO A 120 6.39 9.43 -0.75
C PRO A 120 6.38 9.66 0.76
N LEU A 121 7.48 9.23 1.38
CA LEU A 121 7.88 9.65 2.72
C LEU A 121 8.94 10.72 2.57
N ARG A 122 8.64 11.93 3.04
CA ARG A 122 9.56 13.05 2.99
C ARG A 122 10.13 13.33 4.37
N PHE A 123 11.43 13.17 4.51
CA PHE A 123 12.20 13.44 5.72
C PHE A 123 12.81 14.83 5.61
N SER A 124 12.27 15.82 6.32
CA SER A 124 12.81 17.18 6.33
C SER A 124 13.80 17.36 7.46
N ARG A 125 15.09 17.53 7.11
CA ARG A 125 16.16 17.80 8.07
C ARG A 125 16.01 19.19 8.70
N ALA A 126 15.67 20.18 7.89
CA ALA A 126 15.53 21.55 8.34
C ALA A 126 14.38 21.74 9.35
N ARG A 127 13.29 20.99 9.21
CA ARG A 127 12.11 21.09 10.07
C ARG A 127 12.02 19.98 11.12
N GLN A 128 12.91 19.00 11.09
CA GLN A 128 12.90 17.82 11.97
C GLN A 128 11.55 17.10 11.94
N ARG A 129 10.97 16.93 10.72
CA ARG A 129 9.64 16.34 10.51
C ARG A 129 9.65 15.31 9.41
N LEU A 130 8.84 14.28 9.62
CA LEU A 130 8.48 13.29 8.64
C LEU A 130 7.08 13.61 8.08
N TYR A 131 7.00 13.82 6.77
CA TYR A 131 5.72 13.96 6.07
C TYR A 131 5.38 12.66 5.37
N ALA A 132 4.19 12.15 5.64
CA ALA A 132 3.64 10.96 4.99
C ALA A 132 2.37 11.33 4.23
N TYR A 133 2.25 10.84 3.00
CA TYR A 133 1.06 11.03 2.17
C TYR A 133 0.24 9.75 2.24
N ASN A 134 -0.87 9.78 2.98
CA ASN A 134 -1.73 8.64 3.18
C ASN A 134 -2.92 8.70 2.22
N PHE A 135 -3.05 7.68 1.38
CA PHE A 135 -4.18 7.56 0.49
C PHE A 135 -5.38 7.00 1.26
N LYS A 136 -6.48 7.75 1.28
CA LYS A 136 -7.74 7.38 1.94
C LYS A 136 -8.78 7.02 0.90
N PHE A 137 -9.40 5.86 1.04
CA PHE A 137 -10.43 5.38 0.13
C PHE A 137 -11.41 4.44 0.82
N ARG A 138 -12.63 4.38 0.28
CA ARG A 138 -13.62 3.36 0.62
C ARG A 138 -13.76 2.42 -0.58
N TRP A 139 -13.27 1.21 -0.43
CA TRP A 139 -13.16 0.24 -1.52
C TRP A 139 -14.51 -0.14 -2.15
N TRP A 140 -15.61 -0.12 -1.37
CA TRP A 140 -16.94 -0.49 -1.82
C TRP A 140 -17.71 0.63 -2.52
N ASN A 141 -17.28 1.89 -2.42
CA ASN A 141 -17.95 3.03 -3.02
C ASN A 141 -17.12 3.67 -4.15
N PRO A 142 -17.40 3.31 -5.42
CA PRO A 142 -16.68 3.88 -6.55
C PRO A 142 -17.05 5.34 -6.82
N PHE A 143 -18.14 5.86 -6.27
CA PHE A 143 -18.60 7.23 -6.52
C PHE A 143 -18.03 8.24 -5.52
N GLU A 144 -17.52 7.79 -4.37
CA GLU A 144 -16.91 8.66 -3.38
C GLU A 144 -15.56 9.21 -3.89
N ARG A 145 -15.27 10.46 -3.59
CA ARG A 145 -13.96 11.04 -3.90
C ARG A 145 -12.90 10.43 -2.99
N TRP A 146 -11.90 9.80 -3.58
CA TRP A 146 -10.73 9.32 -2.88
C TRP A 146 -9.68 10.43 -2.82
N TRP A 147 -8.98 10.57 -1.71
CA TRP A 147 -8.06 11.67 -1.50
C TRP A 147 -6.78 11.25 -0.81
N VAL A 148 -5.77 12.11 -0.93
CA VAL A 148 -4.51 11.96 -0.21
C VAL A 148 -4.54 12.88 0.99
N GLU A 149 -4.27 12.35 2.17
CA GLU A 149 -4.16 13.07 3.42
C GLU A 149 -2.68 13.23 3.78
N PRO A 150 -2.12 14.45 3.71
CA PRO A 150 -0.77 14.69 4.18
C PRO A 150 -0.76 14.74 5.71
N VAL A 151 0.12 13.94 6.31
CA VAL A 151 0.31 13.92 7.77
C VAL A 151 1.76 14.24 8.08
N ALA A 152 1.99 15.08 9.10
CA ALA A 152 3.32 15.44 9.56
C ALA A 152 3.55 14.89 10.97
N TYR A 153 4.70 14.25 11.16
CA TYR A 153 5.13 13.70 12.44
C TYR A 153 6.46 14.31 12.85
N ASP A 154 6.65 14.55 14.14
CA ASP A 154 7.95 15.02 14.65
C ASP A 154 8.95 13.85 14.68
N TRP A 155 10.21 14.13 14.38
CA TRP A 155 11.25 13.09 14.37
C TRP A 155 11.41 12.40 15.73
N SER A 156 11.21 13.12 16.82
CA SER A 156 11.24 12.55 18.18
C SER A 156 10.25 11.40 18.38
N GLN A 157 9.16 11.38 17.60
CA GLN A 157 8.11 10.35 17.64
C GLN A 157 8.38 9.18 16.69
N VAL A 158 9.33 9.33 15.77
CA VAL A 158 9.64 8.28 14.79
C VAL A 158 10.57 7.25 15.40
N ARG A 159 10.20 5.99 15.30
CA ARG A 159 11.03 4.83 15.63
C ARG A 159 11.13 3.94 14.40
N ALA A 160 12.29 3.37 14.21
CA ALA A 160 12.53 2.49 13.09
C ALA A 160 12.94 1.10 13.61
N GLU A 161 12.28 0.07 13.12
CA GLU A 161 12.54 -1.32 13.44
C GLU A 161 12.89 -2.09 12.17
N ARG A 162 13.93 -2.89 12.25
CA ARG A 162 14.27 -3.84 11.19
C ARG A 162 13.51 -5.14 11.39
N TRP A 163 12.90 -5.63 10.34
CA TRP A 163 12.19 -6.89 10.36
C TRP A 163 12.71 -7.84 9.28
N LEU A 164 12.59 -9.14 9.56
CA LEU A 164 12.89 -10.21 8.63
C LEU A 164 11.83 -11.30 8.76
N LYS A 165 11.22 -11.68 7.64
CA LYS A 165 10.29 -12.80 7.57
C LYS A 165 10.83 -13.86 6.61
N ARG A 166 10.73 -15.11 7.03
CA ARG A 166 11.05 -16.26 6.20
C ARG A 166 9.75 -16.99 5.87
N GLY A 167 9.52 -17.25 4.60
CA GLY A 167 8.37 -18.00 4.11
C GLY A 167 8.84 -19.17 3.27
N GLY A 168 8.19 -20.33 3.42
CA GLY A 168 8.39 -21.46 2.52
C GLY A 168 7.49 -21.30 1.29
N THR A 169 8.02 -21.54 0.11
CA THR A 169 7.27 -21.73 -1.12
C THR A 169 7.55 -23.12 -1.66
N MET A 170 6.77 -23.62 -2.62
CA MET A 170 7.03 -24.93 -3.25
C MET A 170 8.42 -25.00 -3.87
N ASP A 171 8.98 -23.86 -4.29
CA ASP A 171 10.28 -23.77 -4.97
C ASP A 171 11.43 -23.37 -4.05
N GLY A 172 11.19 -23.19 -2.73
CA GLY A 172 12.27 -22.83 -1.80
C GLY A 172 11.86 -21.88 -0.68
N VAL A 173 12.88 -21.30 -0.04
CA VAL A 173 12.70 -20.34 1.06
C VAL A 173 12.80 -18.91 0.51
N VAL A 174 11.75 -18.14 0.69
CA VAL A 174 11.74 -16.70 0.40
C VAL A 174 12.02 -15.94 1.69
N ILE A 175 13.05 -15.09 1.67
CA ILE A 175 13.40 -14.19 2.76
C ILE A 175 13.00 -12.78 2.36
N LYS A 176 12.11 -12.16 3.14
CA LYS A 176 11.71 -10.76 2.99
C LYS A 176 12.13 -9.98 4.22
N GLY A 177 12.79 -8.86 4.00
CA GLY A 177 13.20 -7.97 5.06
C GLY A 177 12.97 -6.52 4.69
N GLY A 178 12.94 -5.67 5.69
CA GLY A 178 12.75 -4.24 5.50
C GLY A 178 12.81 -3.48 6.82
N VAL A 179 12.46 -2.20 6.72
CA VAL A 179 12.36 -1.30 7.86
C VAL A 179 10.93 -0.85 8.00
N VAL A 180 10.39 -0.93 9.22
CA VAL A 180 9.11 -0.35 9.59
C VAL A 180 9.37 0.94 10.34
N LEU A 181 8.67 2.01 9.96
CA LEU A 181 8.63 3.25 10.71
C LEU A 181 7.36 3.28 11.55
N SER A 182 7.52 3.31 12.85
CA SER A 182 6.43 3.40 13.82
C SER A 182 6.38 4.81 14.39
N ILE A 183 5.17 5.34 14.53
CA ILE A 183 4.94 6.63 15.17
C ILE A 183 4.48 6.38 16.60
N VAL A 184 5.25 6.84 17.54
CA VAL A 184 5.04 6.63 18.96
C VAL A 184 4.35 7.84 19.57
N LYS A 185 3.41 7.61 20.47
CA LYS A 185 2.79 8.70 21.22
C LYS A 185 3.83 9.36 22.14
N PRO A 186 3.80 10.70 22.30
CA PRO A 186 4.73 11.40 23.18
C PRO A 186 4.74 10.79 24.59
N GLY A 187 5.93 10.47 25.10
CA GLY A 187 6.11 9.92 26.44
C GLY A 187 5.80 8.45 26.64
N THR A 188 5.50 7.72 25.57
CA THR A 188 5.23 6.27 25.63
C THR A 188 6.17 5.48 24.70
N ASN A 189 6.13 4.16 24.81
CA ASN A 189 6.76 3.23 23.85
C ASN A 189 5.70 2.47 23.02
N GLU A 190 4.47 3.02 22.94
CA GLU A 190 3.34 2.47 22.20
C GLU A 190 3.03 3.31 20.96
#